data_b798a03b6985d5c8923c5c0efd311471
#
_entry.id   b798a03b6985d5c8923c5c0efd311471
#
_cell.length_a   1.000
_cell.length_b   1.000
_cell.length_c   1.000
_cell.angle_alpha   90.00
_cell.angle_beta   90.00
_cell.angle_gamma   90.00
#
_symmetry.space_group_name_H-M   'P 1'
#
loop_
_entity.id
_entity.type
_entity.pdbx_description
1 polymer ?
#
loop_
_entity_poly.entity_id
_entity_poly.type
_entity_poly.pdbx_seq_one_letter_code
_entity_poly.pdbx_strand_id
1 'polypeptide(L)'
;MELFKTWKKNMVLYGLKSQIGTVYRNSDRTTSFYDVGNFLYLAGELNSRFWEDFVRKYGLDYKIIISENANWQDFLHRKVELISFTRYSFKDKANFQVEFLNDLVTHLEEGYSIVPIDNHIYNCFSEEEWSQDLKGDFESYQDFALKGGFGFVVLKNNGLIAGISSGLVYRGAVEVEVATRPNEQGNGFAKKLGAAMILESLNRDMFPLWDAHNEASKKVAEFLGYELVEPYEAFELEEGII
;
A
#
# COMPACT_ATOMS: atom_id res chain seq x y z
N MET A 1 -9.86 -4.33 -18.89
CA MET A 1 -10.45 -5.13 -17.80
C MET A 1 -10.38 -6.62 -18.04
N GLU A 2 -10.46 -7.08 -19.30
CA GLU A 2 -10.50 -8.53 -19.60
C GLU A 2 -9.24 -9.28 -19.17
N LEU A 3 -8.06 -8.70 -19.41
CA LEU A 3 -6.76 -9.29 -19.04
C LEU A 3 -6.49 -9.33 -17.51
N PHE A 4 -7.25 -8.60 -16.71
CA PHE A 4 -7.14 -8.59 -15.25
C PHE A 4 -8.20 -9.47 -14.54
N LYS A 5 -9.07 -10.17 -15.27
CA LYS A 5 -10.15 -11.00 -14.68
C LYS A 5 -9.64 -12.17 -13.83
N THR A 6 -8.47 -12.68 -14.14
CA THR A 6 -7.83 -13.82 -13.44
C THR A 6 -6.93 -13.41 -12.29
N TRP A 7 -6.63 -12.12 -12.17
CA TRP A 7 -5.77 -11.60 -11.13
C TRP A 7 -6.42 -11.71 -9.76
N LYS A 8 -5.61 -12.07 -8.75
CA LYS A 8 -6.03 -12.24 -7.35
C LYS A 8 -5.43 -11.19 -6.42
N LYS A 9 -4.71 -10.20 -6.96
CA LYS A 9 -4.14 -9.11 -6.15
C LYS A 9 -5.27 -8.18 -5.71
N ASN A 10 -5.37 -7.94 -4.41
CA ASN A 10 -6.46 -7.16 -3.81
C ASN A 10 -6.58 -5.76 -4.42
N MET A 11 -5.47 -5.05 -4.64
CA MET A 11 -5.45 -3.74 -5.30
C MET A 11 -6.12 -3.78 -6.69
N VAL A 12 -5.85 -4.81 -7.49
CA VAL A 12 -6.47 -4.97 -8.81
C VAL A 12 -7.97 -5.23 -8.67
N LEU A 13 -8.36 -6.16 -7.78
CA LEU A 13 -9.76 -6.55 -7.61
C LEU A 13 -10.61 -5.39 -7.08
N TYR A 14 -10.17 -4.77 -5.99
CA TYR A 14 -10.91 -3.67 -5.34
C TYR A 14 -10.84 -2.39 -6.15
N GLY A 15 -9.70 -2.08 -6.76
CA GLY A 15 -9.53 -0.88 -7.58
C GLY A 15 -10.43 -0.91 -8.81
N LEU A 16 -10.44 -2.01 -9.58
CA LEU A 16 -11.33 -2.16 -10.74
C LEU A 16 -12.82 -2.15 -10.36
N LYS A 17 -13.19 -2.81 -9.25
CA LYS A 17 -14.56 -2.81 -8.71
C LYS A 17 -14.99 -1.41 -8.26
N SER A 18 -14.10 -0.62 -7.72
CA SER A 18 -14.35 0.74 -7.25
C SER A 18 -14.19 1.79 -8.33
N GLN A 19 -13.72 1.41 -9.53
CA GLN A 19 -13.42 2.30 -10.66
C GLN A 19 -12.32 3.33 -10.32
N ILE A 20 -11.33 2.91 -9.53
CA ILE A 20 -10.16 3.70 -9.15
C ILE A 20 -8.99 3.29 -10.06
N GLY A 21 -8.13 4.25 -10.41
CA GLY A 21 -7.00 4.05 -11.30
C GLY A 21 -7.38 4.07 -12.79
N THR A 22 -6.39 3.89 -13.65
CA THR A 22 -6.54 3.98 -15.11
C THR A 22 -6.04 2.70 -15.79
N VAL A 23 -6.81 2.19 -16.74
CA VAL A 23 -6.40 1.04 -17.56
C VAL A 23 -6.00 1.52 -18.95
N TYR A 24 -4.72 1.40 -19.26
CA TYR A 24 -4.14 1.64 -20.58
C TYR A 24 -4.14 0.36 -21.41
N ARG A 25 -4.34 0.47 -22.72
CA ARG A 25 -4.36 -0.68 -23.64
C ARG A 25 -3.64 -0.36 -24.94
N ASN A 26 -2.93 -1.33 -25.49
CA ASN A 26 -2.44 -1.25 -26.85
C ASN A 26 -3.60 -1.35 -27.88
N SER A 27 -3.34 -1.07 -29.14
CA SER A 27 -4.37 -0.97 -30.20
C SER A 27 -5.13 -2.28 -30.44
N ASP A 28 -4.48 -3.43 -30.35
CA ASP A 28 -5.03 -4.76 -30.55
C ASP A 28 -5.60 -5.40 -29.26
N ARG A 29 -5.42 -4.72 -28.12
CA ARG A 29 -5.91 -5.12 -26.80
C ARG A 29 -5.31 -6.43 -26.25
N THR A 30 -4.15 -6.83 -26.76
CA THR A 30 -3.40 -8.00 -26.24
C THR A 30 -2.57 -7.66 -25.02
N THR A 31 -2.30 -6.36 -24.78
CA THR A 31 -1.55 -5.82 -23.64
C THR A 31 -2.34 -4.75 -22.93
N SER A 32 -2.33 -4.78 -21.60
CA SER A 32 -2.93 -3.74 -20.77
C SER A 32 -2.08 -3.44 -19.55
N PHE A 33 -1.99 -2.16 -19.19
CA PHE A 33 -1.43 -1.69 -17.94
C PHE A 33 -2.54 -1.12 -17.07
N TYR A 34 -2.54 -1.46 -15.81
CA TYR A 34 -3.43 -0.90 -14.81
C TYR A 34 -2.62 -0.10 -13.81
N ASP A 35 -2.83 1.21 -13.82
CA ASP A 35 -2.16 2.19 -12.99
C ASP A 35 -3.11 2.62 -11.87
N VAL A 36 -2.74 2.35 -10.62
CA VAL A 36 -3.57 2.63 -9.44
C VAL A 36 -2.68 2.95 -8.24
N GLY A 37 -2.80 4.16 -7.69
CA GLY A 37 -1.87 4.67 -6.68
C GLY A 37 -0.43 4.61 -7.16
N ASN A 38 0.45 4.06 -6.35
CA ASN A 38 1.85 3.81 -6.71
C ASN A 38 2.08 2.46 -7.42
N PHE A 39 1.04 1.70 -7.78
CA PHE A 39 1.17 0.41 -8.46
C PHE A 39 0.89 0.47 -9.95
N LEU A 40 1.73 -0.23 -10.72
CA LEU A 40 1.57 -0.44 -12.16
C LEU A 40 1.54 -1.94 -12.48
N TYR A 41 0.37 -2.46 -12.78
CA TYR A 41 0.17 -3.87 -13.11
C TYR A 41 0.20 -4.09 -14.61
N LEU A 42 1.06 -5.01 -15.08
CA LEU A 42 1.24 -5.34 -16.51
C LEU A 42 0.59 -6.67 -16.81
N ALA A 43 -0.38 -6.69 -17.72
CA ALA A 43 -1.12 -7.89 -18.10
C ALA A 43 -1.13 -8.12 -19.61
N GLY A 44 -1.23 -9.41 -20.01
CA GLY A 44 -1.28 -9.83 -21.40
C GLY A 44 0.11 -10.04 -22.01
N GLU A 45 0.17 -9.97 -23.35
CA GLU A 45 1.40 -10.23 -24.09
C GLU A 45 2.44 -9.13 -23.87
N LEU A 46 3.73 -9.51 -23.91
CA LEU A 46 4.82 -8.55 -23.87
C LEU A 46 4.78 -7.67 -25.11
N ASN A 47 4.69 -6.37 -24.93
CA ASN A 47 4.76 -5.36 -25.98
C ASN A 47 5.74 -4.25 -25.55
N SER A 48 7.00 -4.40 -25.93
CA SER A 48 8.07 -3.47 -25.55
C SER A 48 7.84 -2.05 -26.06
N ARG A 49 7.27 -1.91 -27.26
CA ARG A 49 6.95 -0.58 -27.80
C ARG A 49 5.87 0.13 -26.99
N PHE A 50 4.83 -0.60 -26.58
CA PHE A 50 3.78 -0.02 -25.73
C PHE A 50 4.32 0.37 -24.35
N TRP A 51 5.26 -0.43 -23.80
CA TRP A 51 5.99 -0.10 -22.59
C TRP A 51 6.81 1.19 -22.74
N GLU A 52 7.62 1.29 -23.79
CA GLU A 52 8.46 2.46 -24.06
C GLU A 52 7.63 3.74 -24.25
N ASP A 53 6.50 3.65 -24.96
CA ASP A 53 5.59 4.76 -25.16
C ASP A 53 4.93 5.20 -23.84
N PHE A 54 4.56 4.23 -23.00
CA PHE A 54 3.99 4.49 -21.66
C PHE A 54 5.01 5.17 -20.75
N VAL A 55 6.22 4.61 -20.62
CA VAL A 55 7.28 5.17 -19.78
C VAL A 55 7.67 6.57 -20.22
N ARG A 56 7.82 6.80 -21.52
CA ARG A 56 8.14 8.13 -22.07
C ARG A 56 7.07 9.17 -21.70
N LYS A 57 5.81 8.76 -21.66
CA LYS A 57 4.69 9.69 -21.45
C LYS A 57 4.39 9.95 -19.97
N TYR A 58 4.52 8.94 -19.13
CA TYR A 58 4.04 9.00 -17.74
C TYR A 58 5.14 8.87 -16.70
N GLY A 59 6.34 8.39 -17.09
CA GLY A 59 7.40 8.06 -16.14
C GLY A 59 7.15 6.79 -15.35
N LEU A 60 8.06 6.48 -14.45
CA LEU A 60 7.96 5.36 -13.49
C LEU A 60 8.25 5.81 -12.06
N ASP A 61 8.35 7.12 -11.82
CA ASP A 61 8.66 7.64 -10.50
C ASP A 61 7.66 7.12 -9.47
N TYR A 62 8.20 6.57 -8.38
CA TYR A 62 7.41 5.98 -7.29
C TYR A 62 6.48 4.82 -7.68
N LYS A 63 6.69 4.21 -8.88
CA LYS A 63 5.87 3.07 -9.32
C LYS A 63 6.45 1.73 -8.89
N ILE A 64 5.60 0.92 -8.28
CA ILE A 64 5.82 -0.50 -8.02
C ILE A 64 5.22 -1.28 -9.18
N ILE A 65 6.06 -1.92 -9.98
CA ILE A 65 5.68 -2.58 -11.23
C ILE A 65 5.51 -4.07 -10.97
N ILE A 66 4.40 -4.64 -11.40
CA ILE A 66 4.04 -6.04 -11.12
C ILE A 66 3.52 -6.70 -12.38
N SER A 67 3.98 -7.92 -12.65
CA SER A 67 3.39 -8.79 -13.65
C SER A 67 3.36 -10.24 -13.20
N GLU A 68 2.28 -10.96 -13.53
CA GLU A 68 2.16 -12.42 -13.37
C GLU A 68 2.62 -13.17 -14.64
N ASN A 69 3.01 -12.47 -15.70
CA ASN A 69 3.47 -13.04 -16.96
C ASN A 69 5.00 -13.11 -17.00
N ALA A 70 5.55 -14.33 -17.17
CA ALA A 70 6.99 -14.57 -17.17
C ALA A 70 7.75 -13.76 -18.24
N ASN A 71 7.16 -13.53 -19.42
CA ASN A 71 7.82 -12.72 -20.46
C ASN A 71 7.97 -11.25 -20.03
N TRP A 72 7.01 -10.72 -19.28
CA TRP A 72 7.12 -9.39 -18.68
C TRP A 72 8.18 -9.37 -17.58
N GLN A 73 8.21 -10.37 -16.69
CA GLN A 73 9.24 -10.46 -15.64
C GLN A 73 10.63 -10.53 -16.24
N ASP A 74 10.85 -11.40 -17.23
CA ASP A 74 12.12 -11.49 -17.97
C ASP A 74 12.50 -10.18 -18.66
N PHE A 75 11.54 -9.44 -19.17
CA PHE A 75 11.76 -8.13 -19.79
C PHE A 75 12.17 -7.09 -18.74
N LEU A 76 11.49 -7.03 -17.62
CA LEU A 76 11.77 -6.09 -16.52
C LEU A 76 13.15 -6.36 -15.89
N HIS A 77 13.53 -7.62 -15.69
CA HIS A 77 14.87 -7.99 -15.22
C HIS A 77 16.03 -7.52 -16.12
N ARG A 78 15.77 -7.30 -17.41
CA ARG A 78 16.78 -6.77 -18.34
C ARG A 78 16.88 -5.24 -18.35
N LYS A 79 16.01 -4.55 -17.60
CA LYS A 79 16.05 -3.09 -17.47
C LYS A 79 17.03 -2.72 -16.36
N VAL A 80 18.12 -2.07 -16.72
CA VAL A 80 19.20 -1.72 -15.78
C VAL A 80 18.78 -0.68 -14.75
N GLU A 81 17.74 0.08 -15.07
CA GLU A 81 17.15 1.09 -14.19
C GLU A 81 16.17 0.52 -13.15
N LEU A 82 15.86 -0.78 -13.23
CA LEU A 82 14.94 -1.43 -12.32
C LEU A 82 15.63 -2.41 -11.38
N ILE A 83 15.23 -2.40 -10.13
CA ILE A 83 15.56 -3.44 -9.15
C ILE A 83 14.32 -4.29 -8.86
N SER A 84 14.54 -5.58 -8.59
CA SER A 84 13.46 -6.47 -8.15
C SER A 84 13.53 -6.70 -6.66
N PHE A 85 12.35 -6.84 -6.04
CA PHE A 85 12.21 -7.15 -4.62
C PHE A 85 10.99 -8.03 -4.36
N THR A 86 10.92 -8.62 -3.18
CA THR A 86 9.81 -9.49 -2.79
C THR A 86 8.77 -8.72 -1.98
N ARG A 87 7.51 -8.80 -2.40
CA ARG A 87 6.33 -8.38 -1.63
C ARG A 87 5.52 -9.58 -1.19
N TYR A 88 4.60 -9.36 -0.27
CA TYR A 88 3.78 -10.44 0.32
C TYR A 88 2.32 -10.04 0.28
N SER A 89 1.51 -10.83 -0.44
CA SER A 89 0.06 -10.63 -0.53
C SER A 89 -0.68 -11.42 0.55
N PHE A 90 -1.78 -10.85 1.04
CA PHE A 90 -2.62 -11.44 2.07
C PHE A 90 -4.04 -11.62 1.55
N LYS A 91 -4.82 -12.51 2.20
CA LYS A 91 -6.24 -12.67 1.91
C LYS A 91 -7.00 -11.39 2.26
N ASP A 92 -8.08 -11.13 1.53
CA ASP A 92 -9.04 -10.05 1.78
C ASP A 92 -10.14 -10.45 2.78
N LYS A 93 -9.82 -11.38 3.65
CA LYS A 93 -10.64 -11.84 4.77
C LYS A 93 -9.74 -12.39 5.87
N ALA A 94 -10.09 -12.10 7.11
CA ALA A 94 -9.40 -12.59 8.28
C ALA A 94 -10.40 -12.75 9.43
N ASN A 95 -10.06 -13.59 10.38
CA ASN A 95 -10.82 -13.71 11.62
C ASN A 95 -10.06 -12.96 12.72
N PHE A 96 -10.21 -11.64 12.73
CA PHE A 96 -9.56 -10.78 13.69
C PHE A 96 -10.09 -11.01 15.11
N GLN A 97 -9.18 -11.16 16.07
CA GLN A 97 -9.52 -11.32 17.49
C GLN A 97 -9.68 -9.93 18.14
N VAL A 98 -10.91 -9.42 18.18
CA VAL A 98 -11.21 -8.03 18.56
C VAL A 98 -10.71 -7.70 19.96
N GLU A 99 -10.87 -8.63 20.94
CA GLU A 99 -10.37 -8.44 22.31
C GLU A 99 -8.84 -8.28 22.34
N PHE A 100 -8.11 -9.14 21.60
CA PHE A 100 -6.66 -9.04 21.49
C PHE A 100 -6.21 -7.71 20.85
N LEU A 101 -6.90 -7.26 19.79
CA LEU A 101 -6.60 -5.98 19.14
C LEU A 101 -6.86 -4.79 20.08
N ASN A 102 -7.92 -4.81 20.86
CA ASN A 102 -8.22 -3.77 21.86
C ASN A 102 -7.11 -3.72 22.93
N ASP A 103 -6.64 -4.87 23.41
CA ASP A 103 -5.55 -4.93 24.38
C ASP A 103 -4.26 -4.31 23.83
N LEU A 104 -3.94 -4.53 22.56
CA LEU A 104 -2.78 -3.92 21.90
C LEU A 104 -2.84 -2.39 21.86
N VAL A 105 -4.02 -1.83 21.61
CA VAL A 105 -4.20 -0.38 21.48
C VAL A 105 -4.19 0.30 22.85
N THR A 106 -4.70 -0.34 23.90
CA THR A 106 -4.82 0.25 25.24
C THR A 106 -3.52 0.25 26.03
N HIS A 107 -2.58 -0.65 25.73
CA HIS A 107 -1.32 -0.78 26.46
C HIS A 107 -0.19 0.00 25.77
N LEU A 108 -0.13 1.31 26.07
CA LEU A 108 0.99 2.19 25.66
C LEU A 108 1.88 2.49 26.87
N GLU A 109 3.18 2.65 26.60
CA GLU A 109 4.11 3.15 27.62
C GLU A 109 3.84 4.62 27.94
N GLU A 110 4.27 5.06 29.12
CA GLU A 110 4.12 6.44 29.55
C GLU A 110 4.79 7.42 28.58
N GLY A 111 4.10 8.50 28.27
CA GLY A 111 4.54 9.52 27.32
C GLY A 111 4.18 9.26 25.85
N TYR A 112 3.64 8.10 25.52
CA TYR A 112 3.10 7.82 24.18
C TYR A 112 1.58 7.91 24.14
N SER A 113 1.06 8.33 22.98
CA SER A 113 -0.39 8.33 22.72
C SER A 113 -0.67 7.91 21.28
N ILE A 114 -1.77 7.16 21.07
CA ILE A 114 -2.33 6.92 19.74
C ILE A 114 -3.47 7.91 19.54
N VAL A 115 -3.38 8.69 18.46
CA VAL A 115 -4.40 9.67 18.10
C VAL A 115 -4.80 9.54 16.63
N PRO A 116 -6.05 9.89 16.27
CA PRO A 116 -6.46 9.89 14.87
C PRO A 116 -5.73 10.97 14.08
N ILE A 117 -5.57 10.73 12.78
CA ILE A 117 -5.00 11.72 11.85
C ILE A 117 -6.00 12.85 11.65
N ASP A 118 -5.59 14.06 11.98
CA ASP A 118 -6.27 15.31 11.65
C ASP A 118 -5.51 16.10 10.57
N ASN A 119 -6.03 17.28 10.22
CA ASN A 119 -5.40 18.14 9.21
C ASN A 119 -3.98 18.56 9.58
N HIS A 120 -3.68 18.80 10.85
CA HIS A 120 -2.35 19.21 11.30
C HIS A 120 -1.37 18.04 11.13
N ILE A 121 -1.72 16.86 11.66
CA ILE A 121 -0.91 15.64 11.57
C ILE A 121 -0.66 15.23 10.11
N TYR A 122 -1.70 15.26 9.27
CA TYR A 122 -1.58 14.93 7.85
C TYR A 122 -0.56 15.80 7.11
N ASN A 123 -0.52 17.10 7.42
CA ASN A 123 0.45 18.01 6.83
C ASN A 123 1.88 17.75 7.31
N CYS A 124 2.07 17.30 8.55
CA CYS A 124 3.38 16.94 9.09
C CYS A 124 4.03 15.74 8.36
N PHE A 125 3.25 14.88 7.67
CA PHE A 125 3.81 13.75 6.92
C PHE A 125 4.78 14.16 5.80
N SER A 126 4.77 15.42 5.35
CA SER A 126 5.72 15.92 4.36
C SER A 126 7.05 16.39 4.95
N GLU A 127 7.15 16.52 6.26
CA GLU A 127 8.31 17.14 6.91
C GLU A 127 9.50 16.17 7.01
N GLU A 128 9.22 14.86 7.10
CA GLU A 128 10.23 13.82 7.21
C GLU A 128 10.00 12.72 6.16
N GLU A 129 11.05 12.29 5.48
CA GLU A 129 11.01 11.31 4.39
C GLU A 129 10.27 10.01 4.78
N TRP A 130 10.55 9.47 5.98
CA TRP A 130 9.96 8.22 6.45
C TRP A 130 8.43 8.24 6.58
N SER A 131 7.81 9.41 6.65
CA SER A 131 6.36 9.58 6.84
C SER A 131 5.60 9.99 5.59
N GLN A 132 6.27 10.24 4.47
CA GLN A 132 5.64 10.76 3.25
C GLN A 132 4.59 9.80 2.68
N ASP A 133 4.84 8.50 2.70
CA ASP A 133 3.91 7.47 2.22
C ASP A 133 2.60 7.42 3.01
N LEU A 134 2.61 7.90 4.26
CA LEU A 134 1.40 8.00 5.07
C LEU A 134 0.35 8.97 4.51
N LYS A 135 0.68 9.79 3.53
CA LYS A 135 -0.29 10.62 2.82
C LYS A 135 -1.21 9.83 1.90
N GLY A 136 -0.77 8.64 1.48
CA GLY A 136 -1.50 7.86 0.49
C GLY A 136 -1.67 8.59 -0.85
N ASP A 137 -2.61 8.13 -1.67
CA ASP A 137 -2.93 8.69 -3.00
C ASP A 137 -3.99 9.81 -2.90
N PHE A 138 -3.69 10.83 -2.09
CA PHE A 138 -4.59 11.96 -1.86
C PHE A 138 -3.84 13.29 -2.04
N GLU A 139 -4.50 14.24 -2.71
CA GLU A 139 -3.93 15.56 -2.99
C GLU A 139 -3.79 16.44 -1.75
N SER A 140 -4.65 16.22 -0.74
CA SER A 140 -4.70 17.02 0.48
C SER A 140 -5.45 16.28 1.60
N TYR A 141 -5.40 16.80 2.83
CA TYR A 141 -6.24 16.30 3.92
C TYR A 141 -7.74 16.38 3.61
N GLN A 142 -8.17 17.41 2.90
CA GLN A 142 -9.57 17.54 2.49
C GLN A 142 -9.97 16.42 1.53
N ASP A 143 -9.12 16.12 0.55
CA ASP A 143 -9.32 15.02 -0.39
C ASP A 143 -9.31 13.66 0.34
N PHE A 144 -8.35 13.45 1.25
CA PHE A 144 -8.28 12.29 2.14
C PHE A 144 -9.59 12.10 2.91
N ALA A 145 -10.07 13.13 3.60
CA ALA A 145 -11.29 13.06 4.40
C ALA A 145 -12.56 12.85 3.53
N LEU A 146 -12.67 13.55 2.39
CA LEU A 146 -13.81 13.42 1.47
C LEU A 146 -13.89 12.02 0.83
N LYS A 147 -12.77 11.40 0.52
CA LYS A 147 -12.69 10.02 0.01
C LYS A 147 -12.86 8.96 1.09
N GLY A 148 -13.07 9.36 2.36
CA GLY A 148 -13.26 8.47 3.49
C GLY A 148 -11.96 7.91 4.08
N GLY A 149 -10.84 8.56 3.83
CA GLY A 149 -9.55 8.22 4.43
C GLY A 149 -9.56 8.41 5.95
N PHE A 150 -8.80 7.58 6.64
CA PHE A 150 -8.60 7.62 8.08
C PHE A 150 -7.29 6.96 8.46
N GLY A 151 -6.88 7.14 9.69
CA GLY A 151 -5.66 6.54 10.20
C GLY A 151 -5.32 7.06 11.59
N PHE A 152 -4.21 6.58 12.11
CA PHE A 152 -3.75 6.87 13.46
C PHE A 152 -2.25 7.11 13.47
N VAL A 153 -1.80 7.88 14.43
CA VAL A 153 -0.37 8.08 14.67
C VAL A 153 -0.03 7.85 16.13
N VAL A 154 1.23 7.46 16.36
CA VAL A 154 1.84 7.48 17.70
C VAL A 154 2.56 8.80 17.86
N LEU A 155 2.22 9.53 18.92
CA LEU A 155 2.92 10.72 19.37
C LEU A 155 3.71 10.45 20.65
N LYS A 156 4.90 11.08 20.77
CA LYS A 156 5.68 11.17 22.00
C LYS A 156 6.03 12.63 22.23
N ASN A 157 5.58 13.21 23.32
CA ASN A 157 5.77 14.63 23.62
C ASN A 157 5.40 15.54 22.42
N ASN A 158 4.28 15.26 21.78
CA ASN A 158 3.79 15.90 20.56
C ASN A 158 4.62 15.66 19.28
N GLY A 159 5.70 14.90 19.35
CA GLY A 159 6.47 14.50 18.17
C GLY A 159 5.90 13.25 17.51
N LEU A 160 5.82 13.25 16.18
CA LEU A 160 5.37 12.12 15.37
C LEU A 160 6.42 11.00 15.42
N ILE A 161 6.00 9.78 15.80
CA ILE A 161 6.88 8.61 15.97
C ILE A 161 6.59 7.52 14.96
N ALA A 162 5.31 7.23 14.73
CA ALA A 162 4.85 6.23 13.78
C ALA A 162 3.46 6.60 13.30
N GLY A 163 3.06 6.07 12.15
CA GLY A 163 1.74 6.29 11.61
C GLY A 163 1.22 5.08 10.85
N ILE A 164 -0.09 5.00 10.75
CA ILE A 164 -0.84 4.12 9.87
C ILE A 164 -1.96 4.93 9.24
N SER A 165 -2.10 4.82 7.94
CA SER A 165 -3.04 5.63 7.18
C SER A 165 -3.70 4.83 6.06
N SER A 166 -4.80 5.35 5.54
CA SER A 166 -5.35 4.89 4.27
C SER A 166 -4.44 5.30 3.12
N GLY A 167 -3.88 4.33 2.39
CA GLY A 167 -3.19 4.56 1.12
C GLY A 167 -4.20 4.85 0.00
N LEU A 168 -5.22 3.99 -0.10
CA LEU A 168 -6.36 4.12 -1.01
C LEU A 168 -7.64 3.64 -0.32
N VAL A 169 -8.78 4.24 -0.67
CA VAL A 169 -10.09 3.84 -0.13
C VAL A 169 -10.95 3.27 -1.24
N TYR A 170 -11.38 2.03 -1.08
CA TYR A 170 -12.23 1.29 -2.01
C TYR A 170 -13.65 1.09 -1.45
N ARG A 171 -14.55 0.59 -2.27
CA ARG A 171 -15.87 0.14 -1.82
C ARG A 171 -15.73 -1.08 -0.89
N GLY A 172 -15.90 -0.88 0.41
CA GLY A 172 -15.84 -1.93 1.43
C GLY A 172 -14.42 -2.37 1.80
N ALA A 173 -13.40 -1.63 1.40
CA ALA A 173 -12.02 -1.90 1.80
C ALA A 173 -11.16 -0.64 1.82
N VAL A 174 -10.05 -0.69 2.54
CA VAL A 174 -9.03 0.35 2.57
C VAL A 174 -7.65 -0.28 2.46
N GLU A 175 -6.78 0.27 1.64
CA GLU A 175 -5.39 -0.10 1.65
C GLU A 175 -4.65 0.63 2.74
N VAL A 176 -3.70 -0.06 3.35
CA VAL A 176 -3.01 0.39 4.55
C VAL A 176 -1.57 0.77 4.23
N GLU A 177 -1.19 2.00 4.57
CA GLU A 177 0.20 2.45 4.63
C GLU A 177 0.64 2.55 6.09
N VAL A 178 1.79 1.98 6.44
CA VAL A 178 2.34 2.00 7.79
C VAL A 178 3.81 2.32 7.80
N ALA A 179 4.20 3.30 8.61
CA ALA A 179 5.60 3.71 8.74
C ALA A 179 5.95 4.01 10.19
N THR A 180 7.22 3.81 10.53
CA THR A 180 7.79 4.12 11.86
C THR A 180 9.12 4.82 11.66
N ARG A 181 9.34 5.91 12.40
CA ARG A 181 10.59 6.66 12.40
C ARG A 181 11.77 5.71 12.62
N PRO A 182 12.86 5.78 11.83
CA PRO A 182 13.93 4.77 11.84
C PRO A 182 14.50 4.45 13.22
N ASN A 183 14.74 5.45 14.07
CA ASN A 183 15.29 5.27 15.42
C ASN A 183 14.25 4.78 16.46
N GLU A 184 13.00 4.66 16.08
CA GLU A 184 11.88 4.17 16.91
C GLU A 184 11.35 2.81 16.43
N GLN A 185 11.95 2.22 15.41
CA GLN A 185 11.61 0.88 14.95
C GLN A 185 11.93 -0.18 16.01
N GLY A 186 11.22 -1.33 15.96
CA GLY A 186 11.40 -2.40 16.94
C GLY A 186 10.58 -2.25 18.24
N ASN A 187 9.98 -1.09 18.52
CA ASN A 187 9.17 -0.81 19.72
C ASN A 187 7.70 -1.30 19.61
N GLY A 188 7.34 -2.00 18.54
CA GLY A 188 6.01 -2.59 18.39
C GLY A 188 4.90 -1.62 17.96
N PHE A 189 5.22 -0.37 17.59
CA PHE A 189 4.22 0.63 17.21
C PHE A 189 3.41 0.22 15.99
N ALA A 190 4.03 -0.40 14.96
CA ALA A 190 3.32 -0.89 13.78
C ALA A 190 2.22 -1.92 14.13
N LYS A 191 2.43 -2.77 15.15
CA LYS A 191 1.42 -3.73 15.63
C LYS A 191 0.24 -3.02 16.32
N LYS A 192 0.53 -2.04 17.16
CA LYS A 192 -0.48 -1.24 17.88
C LYS A 192 -1.31 -0.40 16.91
N LEU A 193 -0.65 0.25 15.97
CA LEU A 193 -1.30 1.03 14.90
C LEU A 193 -2.11 0.14 13.97
N GLY A 194 -1.57 -1.01 13.57
CA GLY A 194 -2.31 -2.00 12.78
C GLY A 194 -3.57 -2.49 13.48
N ALA A 195 -3.50 -2.73 14.80
CA ALA A 195 -4.67 -3.08 15.59
C ALA A 195 -5.72 -1.95 15.59
N ALA A 196 -5.31 -0.69 15.79
CA ALA A 196 -6.22 0.47 15.74
C ALA A 196 -6.86 0.60 14.34
N MET A 197 -6.09 0.43 13.27
CA MET A 197 -6.59 0.48 11.89
C MET A 197 -7.60 -0.62 11.60
N ILE A 198 -7.35 -1.86 12.04
CA ILE A 198 -8.29 -2.97 11.88
C ILE A 198 -9.59 -2.69 12.62
N LEU A 199 -9.53 -2.27 13.89
CA LEU A 199 -10.72 -1.98 14.71
C LEU A 199 -11.58 -0.89 14.07
N GLU A 200 -10.96 0.20 13.62
CA GLU A 200 -11.67 1.30 12.97
C GLU A 200 -12.22 0.90 11.59
N SER A 201 -11.48 0.08 10.83
CA SER A 201 -11.98 -0.46 9.56
C SER A 201 -13.24 -1.30 9.75
N LEU A 202 -13.23 -2.20 10.75
CA LEU A 202 -14.39 -3.03 11.09
C LEU A 202 -15.59 -2.17 11.54
N ASN A 203 -15.33 -1.11 12.31
CA ASN A 203 -16.37 -0.16 12.74
C ASN A 203 -17.01 0.59 11.55
N ARG A 204 -16.29 0.71 10.42
CA ARG A 204 -16.76 1.34 9.18
C ARG A 204 -17.30 0.34 8.15
N ASP A 205 -17.46 -0.94 8.50
CA ASP A 205 -17.83 -2.02 7.56
C ASP A 205 -16.84 -2.14 6.38
N MET A 206 -15.55 -1.91 6.63
CA MET A 206 -14.47 -1.99 5.66
C MET A 206 -13.48 -3.08 6.04
N PHE A 207 -12.84 -3.68 5.04
CA PHE A 207 -11.72 -4.59 5.27
C PHE A 207 -10.39 -3.84 5.05
N PRO A 208 -9.47 -3.80 6.03
CA PRO A 208 -8.15 -3.22 5.84
C PRO A 208 -7.27 -4.21 5.04
N LEU A 209 -6.96 -3.85 3.79
CA LEU A 209 -6.11 -4.64 2.92
C LEU A 209 -4.64 -4.43 3.30
N TRP A 210 -3.89 -5.52 3.40
CA TRP A 210 -2.46 -5.48 3.68
C TRP A 210 -1.69 -6.12 2.53
N ASP A 211 -0.73 -5.38 1.99
CA ASP A 211 0.24 -5.87 1.02
C ASP A 211 1.64 -5.46 1.51
N ALA A 212 2.41 -6.41 2.04
CA ALA A 212 3.64 -6.08 2.75
C ALA A 212 4.81 -5.90 1.78
N HIS A 213 5.48 -4.75 1.89
CA HIS A 213 6.66 -4.40 1.12
C HIS A 213 7.89 -5.27 1.48
N ASN A 214 7.97 -5.75 2.73
CA ASN A 214 9.12 -6.50 3.23
C ASN A 214 8.73 -7.51 4.31
N GLU A 215 9.71 -8.31 4.74
CA GLU A 215 9.52 -9.35 5.76
C GLU A 215 9.11 -8.79 7.15
N ALA A 216 9.52 -7.58 7.49
CA ALA A 216 9.12 -6.95 8.76
C ALA A 216 7.63 -6.59 8.75
N SER A 217 7.13 -5.99 7.68
CA SER A 217 5.72 -5.70 7.48
C SER A 217 4.87 -6.98 7.40
N LYS A 218 5.36 -8.03 6.72
CA LYS A 218 4.73 -9.36 6.69
C LYS A 218 4.51 -9.90 8.11
N LYS A 219 5.55 -9.87 8.97
CA LYS A 219 5.44 -10.35 10.36
C LYS A 219 4.44 -9.55 11.18
N VAL A 220 4.29 -8.27 10.93
CA VAL A 220 3.25 -7.44 11.56
C VAL A 220 1.87 -7.91 11.13
N ALA A 221 1.63 -8.11 9.83
CA ALA A 221 0.36 -8.59 9.31
C ALA A 221 -0.03 -9.96 9.90
N GLU A 222 0.89 -10.92 9.86
CA GLU A 222 0.67 -12.27 10.42
C GLU A 222 0.35 -12.22 11.93
N PHE A 223 1.07 -11.38 12.70
CA PHE A 223 0.81 -11.17 14.12
C PHE A 223 -0.59 -10.61 14.38
N LEU A 224 -1.10 -9.76 13.52
CA LEU A 224 -2.43 -9.17 13.62
C LEU A 224 -3.56 -10.11 13.17
N GLY A 225 -3.24 -11.27 12.60
CA GLY A 225 -4.21 -12.28 12.17
C GLY A 225 -4.50 -12.31 10.68
N TYR A 226 -3.73 -11.62 9.86
CA TYR A 226 -3.83 -11.77 8.40
C TYR A 226 -3.25 -13.11 7.95
N GLU A 227 -3.86 -13.70 6.93
CA GLU A 227 -3.40 -14.94 6.31
C GLU A 227 -2.62 -14.63 5.03
N LEU A 228 -1.35 -15.05 5.02
CA LEU A 228 -0.48 -14.94 3.84
C LEU A 228 -1.06 -15.77 2.67
N VAL A 229 -1.09 -15.18 1.48
CA VAL A 229 -1.40 -15.91 0.24
C VAL A 229 -0.12 -16.42 -0.39
N GLU A 230 0.78 -15.50 -0.77
CA GLU A 230 2.04 -15.83 -1.44
C GLU A 230 3.03 -14.66 -1.36
N PRO A 231 4.34 -14.94 -1.40
CA PRO A 231 5.33 -13.97 -1.83
C PRO A 231 5.22 -13.77 -3.34
N TYR A 232 5.50 -12.56 -3.82
CA TYR A 232 5.55 -12.27 -5.25
C TYR A 232 6.62 -11.23 -5.57
N GLU A 233 7.07 -11.22 -6.81
CA GLU A 233 8.08 -10.30 -7.28
C GLU A 233 7.46 -8.98 -7.75
N ALA A 234 8.11 -7.88 -7.39
CA ALA A 234 7.81 -6.54 -7.83
C ALA A 234 9.10 -5.84 -8.27
N PHE A 235 8.96 -4.78 -9.05
CA PHE A 235 10.09 -3.99 -9.56
C PHE A 235 9.84 -2.51 -9.27
N GLU A 236 10.91 -1.76 -9.05
CA GLU A 236 10.89 -0.30 -8.89
C GLU A 236 12.15 0.31 -9.48
N LEU A 237 12.16 1.62 -9.69
CA LEU A 237 13.38 2.32 -10.09
C LEU A 237 14.44 2.22 -9.00
N GLU A 238 15.68 1.92 -9.39
CA GLU A 238 16.81 1.96 -8.49
C GLU A 238 17.10 3.41 -8.07
N GLU A 239 17.14 3.66 -6.77
CA GLU A 239 17.44 4.99 -6.26
C GLU A 239 18.84 5.45 -6.68
N GLY A 240 18.93 6.61 -7.32
CA GLY A 240 20.19 7.23 -7.70
C GLY A 240 20.64 7.03 -9.15
N ILE A 241 19.82 6.46 -10.04
CA ILE A 241 20.06 6.35 -11.48
C ILE A 241 19.32 7.46 -12.27
N ILE A 242 19.19 8.65 -11.74
CA ILE A 242 18.70 9.82 -12.48
C ILE A 242 19.83 10.80 -12.74
#